data_d28fd366d5b22ca3f5ed367ea7033af5
#
_entry.id   d28fd366d5b22ca3f5ed367ea7033af5
#
_cell.length_a   1.000
_cell.length_b   1.000
_cell.length_c   1.000
_cell.angle_alpha   90.00
_cell.angle_beta   90.00
_cell.angle_gamma   90.00
#
_symmetry.space_group_name_H-M   'P 1'
#
loop_
_entity.id
_entity.type
_entity.pdbx_description
1 polymer ?
#
loop_
_entity_poly.entity_id
_entity_poly.type
_entity_poly.pdbx_seq_one_letter_code
_entity_poly.pdbx_strand_id
1 'polypeptide(L)'
;MDNNKGYIMAKFNKKKLPSRHTSLGADRAPHRSFYYAMGETEKDVAKPFIGVVSTWNEAAPCNIALMRQAQSVKKGVRSNGGTPREFCTITVTDGIAMGHEGMKSSLISREVIADSAELTVRGHCYDALVGIAGCDKSLPGLMMSMVRLNVPSVFIYGGSILPGRYKGKDVTVVDVFEAVGKHSSGKMSSAELRKLELVACPSAGACGGQFTANTMACVSEAIGLALPYSAGTPAPYEERDKYAKESGKMVMQLLKKRIKPRDIVTRKALENAATIVLQ
;
A
#
# COMPACT_ATOMS: atom_id res chain seq x y z
N MET A 1 -30.82 24.75 16.95
CA MET A 1 -30.12 23.95 17.98
C MET A 1 -28.84 23.39 17.34
N ASP A 2 -27.76 24.11 17.54
CA ASP A 2 -26.46 23.82 16.95
C ASP A 2 -25.81 22.62 17.64
N ASN A 3 -25.75 21.49 16.94
CA ASN A 3 -25.01 20.32 17.37
C ASN A 3 -23.57 20.34 16.80
N ASN A 4 -22.84 21.41 17.08
CA ASN A 4 -21.41 21.50 16.81
C ASN A 4 -20.65 20.83 17.97
N LYS A 5 -20.69 19.47 18.04
CA LYS A 5 -19.77 18.72 18.89
C LYS A 5 -18.37 18.84 18.27
N GLY A 6 -17.65 19.89 18.69
CA GLY A 6 -16.26 20.06 18.36
C GLY A 6 -15.47 18.80 18.74
N TYR A 7 -15.01 18.07 17.72
CA TYR A 7 -14.02 17.00 17.89
C TYR A 7 -12.76 17.64 18.48
N ILE A 8 -12.58 17.49 19.78
CA ILE A 8 -11.33 17.86 20.46
C ILE A 8 -10.24 16.97 19.85
N MET A 9 -9.45 17.52 18.93
CA MET A 9 -8.28 16.83 18.39
C MET A 9 -7.38 16.45 19.57
N ALA A 10 -7.21 15.16 19.80
CA ALA A 10 -6.40 14.66 20.90
C ALA A 10 -4.96 15.13 20.72
N LYS A 11 -4.48 15.92 21.65
CA LYS A 11 -3.14 16.51 21.63
C LYS A 11 -2.12 15.39 21.88
N PHE A 12 -1.37 14.98 20.84
CA PHE A 12 -0.28 14.01 20.98
C PHE A 12 0.87 14.61 21.79
N ASN A 13 1.43 13.82 22.69
CA ASN A 13 2.64 14.23 23.42
C ASN A 13 3.89 13.90 22.60
N LYS A 14 4.39 14.87 21.85
CA LYS A 14 5.58 14.74 20.99
C LYS A 14 6.80 14.22 21.74
N LYS A 15 6.98 14.54 23.02
CA LYS A 15 8.11 14.06 23.85
C LYS A 15 8.14 12.53 24.01
N LYS A 16 7.00 11.84 23.80
CA LYS A 16 6.87 10.38 23.89
C LYS A 16 6.96 9.67 22.54
N LEU A 17 7.14 10.41 21.45
CA LEU A 17 7.16 9.89 20.08
C LEU A 17 8.60 9.81 19.53
N PRO A 18 8.93 8.83 18.65
CA PRO A 18 10.21 8.75 17.97
C PRO A 18 10.64 10.04 17.30
N SER A 19 9.71 10.74 16.63
CA SER A 19 9.99 11.98 15.91
C SER A 19 10.48 13.15 16.79
N ARG A 20 10.46 13.00 18.14
CA ARG A 20 11.14 13.95 19.04
C ARG A 20 12.63 14.08 18.71
N HIS A 21 13.27 13.00 18.27
CA HIS A 21 14.70 12.96 17.99
C HIS A 21 15.11 13.80 16.78
N THR A 22 14.18 14.21 15.96
CA THR A 22 14.41 15.08 14.79
C THR A 22 13.75 16.46 14.92
N SER A 23 12.96 16.70 15.98
CA SER A 23 12.13 17.92 16.05
C SER A 23 12.22 18.69 17.36
N LEU A 24 12.66 18.10 18.48
CA LEU A 24 12.67 18.77 19.77
C LEU A 24 14.09 19.09 20.25
N GLY A 25 14.24 20.24 20.94
CA GLY A 25 15.51 20.71 21.50
C GLY A 25 16.25 21.68 20.58
N ALA A 26 17.17 22.48 21.14
CA ALA A 26 17.96 23.46 20.38
C ALA A 26 18.93 22.77 19.41
N ASP A 27 19.49 21.64 19.80
CA ASP A 27 20.39 20.79 19.00
C ASP A 27 19.74 20.20 17.74
N ARG A 28 18.39 20.28 17.65
CA ARG A 28 17.60 19.87 16.47
C ARG A 28 17.19 21.02 15.56
N ALA A 29 17.73 22.22 15.77
CA ALA A 29 17.48 23.35 14.88
C ALA A 29 17.87 23.07 13.40
N PRO A 30 19.02 22.42 13.08
CA PRO A 30 19.35 22.06 11.70
C PRO A 30 18.31 21.13 11.07
N HIS A 31 17.79 20.14 11.81
CA HIS A 31 16.76 19.21 11.34
C HIS A 31 15.46 19.96 11.01
N ARG A 32 15.05 20.90 11.88
CA ARG A 32 13.86 21.71 11.62
C ARG A 32 14.02 22.62 10.41
N SER A 33 15.23 23.13 10.17
CA SER A 33 15.52 23.92 8.96
C SER A 33 15.24 23.13 7.69
N PHE A 34 15.56 21.83 7.66
CA PHE A 34 15.21 20.96 6.54
C PHE A 34 13.69 20.77 6.40
N TYR A 35 12.96 20.62 7.51
CA TYR A 35 11.49 20.53 7.44
C TYR A 35 10.87 21.80 6.90
N TYR A 36 11.37 22.97 7.31
CA TYR A 36 10.91 24.27 6.79
C TYR A 36 11.24 24.43 5.31
N ALA A 37 12.40 23.97 4.86
CA ALA A 37 12.77 23.96 3.43
C ALA A 37 11.83 23.07 2.59
N MET A 38 11.22 22.04 3.19
CA MET A 38 10.20 21.19 2.57
C MET A 38 8.78 21.77 2.67
N GLY A 39 8.61 23.01 3.15
CA GLY A 39 7.33 23.70 3.26
C GLY A 39 6.52 23.37 4.53
N GLU A 40 7.10 22.68 5.51
CA GLU A 40 6.41 22.44 6.77
C GLU A 40 6.43 23.69 7.66
N THR A 41 5.36 23.88 8.42
CA THR A 41 5.27 24.96 9.43
C THR A 41 5.69 24.44 10.81
N GLU A 42 5.91 25.37 11.76
CA GLU A 42 6.13 25.00 13.16
C GLU A 42 5.01 24.12 13.73
N LYS A 43 3.75 24.42 13.32
CA LYS A 43 2.58 23.63 13.71
C LYS A 43 2.65 22.19 13.17
N ASP A 44 3.20 22.00 11.96
CA ASP A 44 3.35 20.69 11.36
C ASP A 44 4.49 19.89 12.00
N VAL A 45 5.60 20.55 12.30
CA VAL A 45 6.75 19.94 13.01
C VAL A 45 6.37 19.51 14.43
N ALA A 46 5.43 20.19 15.07
CA ALA A 46 4.92 19.83 16.41
C ALA A 46 4.02 18.59 16.41
N LYS A 47 3.45 18.17 15.26
CA LYS A 47 2.58 17.00 15.14
C LYS A 47 3.38 15.69 15.03
N PRO A 48 2.73 14.52 15.24
CA PRO A 48 3.33 13.23 14.89
C PRO A 48 3.70 13.15 13.40
N PHE A 49 4.84 12.54 13.10
CA PHE A 49 5.27 12.28 11.73
C PHE A 49 4.84 10.88 11.30
N ILE A 50 4.05 10.78 10.25
CA ILE A 50 3.49 9.54 9.75
C ILE A 50 4.12 9.20 8.41
N GLY A 51 4.89 8.12 8.34
CA GLY A 51 5.40 7.60 7.09
C GLY A 51 4.24 7.12 6.21
N VAL A 52 4.27 7.50 4.94
CA VAL A 52 3.36 6.98 3.90
C VAL A 52 4.25 6.41 2.82
N VAL A 53 4.43 5.08 2.85
CA VAL A 53 5.25 4.38 1.86
C VAL A 53 4.37 3.81 0.76
N SER A 54 4.77 4.01 -0.48
CA SER A 54 4.13 3.34 -1.62
C SER A 54 5.16 2.67 -2.51
N THR A 55 4.71 1.71 -3.31
CA THR A 55 5.50 1.11 -4.38
C THR A 55 5.13 1.70 -5.75
N TRP A 56 4.73 2.97 -5.77
CA TRP A 56 4.39 3.67 -7.00
C TRP A 56 5.55 3.66 -8.00
N ASN A 57 5.23 3.31 -9.22
CA ASN A 57 6.07 3.45 -10.40
C ASN A 57 5.21 3.31 -11.67
N GLU A 58 5.80 3.60 -12.81
CA GLU A 58 5.16 3.46 -14.13
C GLU A 58 5.49 2.10 -14.82
N ALA A 59 6.22 1.20 -14.14
CA ALA A 59 6.66 -0.07 -14.70
C ALA A 59 5.53 -1.11 -14.78
N ALA A 60 4.41 -0.91 -14.07
CA ALA A 60 3.34 -1.89 -14.04
C ALA A 60 1.97 -1.27 -13.73
N PRO A 61 0.88 -1.81 -14.29
CA PRO A 61 -0.48 -1.29 -14.07
C PRO A 61 -0.92 -1.34 -12.60
N CYS A 62 -0.39 -2.27 -11.81
CA CYS A 62 -0.69 -2.40 -10.39
C CYS A 62 -0.16 -1.24 -9.54
N ASN A 63 0.80 -0.45 -10.03
CA ASN A 63 1.47 0.59 -9.27
C ASN A 63 1.10 2.02 -9.69
N ILE A 64 0.66 2.23 -10.93
CA ILE A 64 0.42 3.58 -11.47
C ILE A 64 -0.65 4.38 -10.72
N ALA A 65 -1.61 3.74 -10.05
CA ALA A 65 -2.65 4.41 -9.27
C ALA A 65 -2.24 4.73 -7.82
N LEU A 66 -1.09 4.21 -7.34
CA LEU A 66 -0.73 4.30 -5.92
C LEU A 66 -0.41 5.73 -5.49
N MET A 67 0.09 6.59 -6.38
CA MET A 67 0.33 8.01 -6.08
C MET A 67 -0.98 8.71 -5.68
N ARG A 68 -2.06 8.50 -6.43
CA ARG A 68 -3.39 9.07 -6.12
C ARG A 68 -3.87 8.61 -4.73
N GLN A 69 -3.71 7.33 -4.44
CA GLN A 69 -4.08 6.75 -3.15
C GLN A 69 -3.23 7.31 -2.00
N ALA A 70 -1.93 7.51 -2.21
CA ALA A 70 -1.05 8.15 -1.21
C ALA A 70 -1.54 9.56 -0.86
N GLN A 71 -1.99 10.36 -1.83
CA GLN A 71 -2.58 11.68 -1.56
C GLN A 71 -3.84 11.57 -0.68
N SER A 72 -4.67 10.56 -0.90
CA SER A 72 -5.87 10.30 -0.08
C SER A 72 -5.52 9.87 1.34
N VAL A 73 -4.52 9.00 1.52
CA VAL A 73 -3.96 8.66 2.85
C VAL A 73 -3.48 9.92 3.57
N LYS A 74 -2.69 10.76 2.89
CA LYS A 74 -2.17 12.03 3.46
C LYS A 74 -3.29 12.97 3.92
N LYS A 75 -4.39 13.05 3.18
CA LYS A 75 -5.59 13.80 3.60
C LYS A 75 -6.17 13.23 4.90
N GLY A 76 -6.25 11.90 5.02
CA GLY A 76 -6.71 11.21 6.24
C GLY A 76 -5.82 11.50 7.44
N VAL A 77 -4.49 11.43 7.28
CA VAL A 77 -3.52 11.75 8.33
C VAL A 77 -3.63 13.20 8.78
N ARG A 78 -3.61 14.16 7.84
CA ARG A 78 -3.70 15.60 8.17
C ARG A 78 -4.98 15.96 8.90
N SER A 79 -6.12 15.41 8.48
CA SER A 79 -7.42 15.67 9.11
C SER A 79 -7.54 15.11 10.53
N ASN A 80 -6.59 14.24 10.94
CA ASN A 80 -6.53 13.68 12.29
C ASN A 80 -5.30 14.13 13.09
N GLY A 81 -4.67 15.23 12.67
CA GLY A 81 -3.62 15.90 13.44
C GLY A 81 -2.22 15.32 13.31
N GLY A 82 -1.94 14.57 12.24
CA GLY A 82 -0.60 14.10 11.88
C GLY A 82 0.02 14.90 10.73
N THR A 83 1.34 14.81 10.58
CA THR A 83 2.11 15.33 9.46
C THR A 83 2.60 14.14 8.63
N PRO A 84 2.00 13.88 7.45
CA PRO A 84 2.39 12.75 6.62
C PRO A 84 3.69 13.03 5.88
N ARG A 85 4.56 12.01 5.80
CA ARG A 85 5.82 12.00 5.06
C ARG A 85 5.78 10.88 4.04
N GLU A 86 5.61 11.25 2.77
CA GLU A 86 5.54 10.28 1.66
C GLU A 86 6.93 9.92 1.18
N PHE A 87 7.13 8.64 0.90
CA PHE A 87 8.32 8.10 0.23
C PHE A 87 7.95 6.85 -0.56
N CYS A 88 8.79 6.47 -1.52
CA CYS A 88 8.59 5.29 -2.34
C CYS A 88 9.65 4.23 -2.06
N THR A 89 9.28 2.96 -2.28
CA THR A 89 10.20 1.83 -2.40
C THR A 89 10.00 1.15 -3.74
N ILE A 90 10.89 0.23 -4.09
CA ILE A 90 10.84 -0.48 -5.37
C ILE A 90 9.66 -1.45 -5.45
N THR A 91 9.38 -1.91 -6.66
CA THR A 91 8.65 -3.14 -6.93
C THR A 91 9.17 -3.80 -8.20
N VAL A 92 9.15 -5.13 -8.23
CA VAL A 92 9.30 -5.94 -9.43
C VAL A 92 7.94 -6.59 -9.69
N THR A 93 7.44 -6.44 -10.91
CA THR A 93 6.14 -6.98 -11.31
C THR A 93 6.31 -8.36 -11.90
N ASP A 94 5.81 -9.38 -11.21
CA ASP A 94 5.92 -10.77 -11.63
C ASP A 94 5.34 -10.98 -13.03
N GLY A 95 4.20 -10.39 -13.35
CA GLY A 95 3.57 -10.52 -14.67
C GLY A 95 4.39 -9.99 -15.85
N ILE A 96 5.31 -9.05 -15.62
CA ILE A 96 6.24 -8.55 -16.64
C ILE A 96 7.58 -9.29 -16.58
N ALA A 97 8.03 -9.70 -15.40
CA ALA A 97 9.28 -10.43 -15.21
C ALA A 97 9.18 -11.93 -15.56
N MET A 98 7.97 -12.47 -15.64
CA MET A 98 7.70 -13.88 -15.90
C MET A 98 8.26 -14.33 -17.28
N GLY A 99 8.86 -15.52 -17.29
CA GLY A 99 9.35 -16.15 -18.53
C GLY A 99 10.73 -15.70 -19.00
N HIS A 100 11.42 -14.83 -18.26
CA HIS A 100 12.80 -14.43 -18.54
C HIS A 100 13.64 -14.24 -17.26
N GLU A 101 14.93 -13.96 -17.39
CA GLU A 101 15.89 -13.85 -16.27
C GLU A 101 15.47 -12.83 -15.19
N GLY A 102 14.72 -11.80 -15.51
CA GLY A 102 14.21 -10.80 -14.59
C GLY A 102 13.35 -11.39 -13.46
N MET A 103 12.74 -12.56 -13.66
CA MET A 103 11.96 -13.24 -12.63
C MET A 103 12.78 -13.62 -11.40
N LYS A 104 14.08 -13.82 -11.55
CA LYS A 104 15.00 -14.07 -10.43
C LYS A 104 15.06 -12.92 -9.44
N SER A 105 14.77 -11.69 -9.88
CA SER A 105 14.71 -10.50 -9.02
C SER A 105 13.40 -10.39 -8.22
N SER A 106 12.34 -11.08 -8.62
CA SER A 106 11.01 -10.94 -8.02
C SER A 106 11.02 -11.27 -6.53
N LEU A 107 11.39 -12.49 -6.14
CA LEU A 107 11.36 -12.92 -4.74
C LEU A 107 12.30 -12.09 -3.86
N ILE A 108 13.49 -11.77 -4.35
CA ILE A 108 14.49 -10.97 -3.65
C ILE A 108 13.95 -9.57 -3.37
N SER A 109 13.17 -8.99 -4.27
CA SER A 109 12.60 -7.65 -4.11
C SER A 109 11.76 -7.51 -2.83
N ARG A 110 11.12 -8.57 -2.36
CA ARG A 110 10.34 -8.58 -1.11
C ARG A 110 11.17 -8.13 0.09
N GLU A 111 12.37 -8.69 0.24
CA GLU A 111 13.29 -8.32 1.33
C GLU A 111 13.78 -6.88 1.18
N VAL A 112 14.19 -6.49 -0.03
CA VAL A 112 14.64 -5.13 -0.31
C VAL A 112 13.55 -4.10 -0.02
N ILE A 113 12.30 -4.39 -0.36
CA ILE A 113 11.14 -3.55 -0.04
C ILE A 113 11.00 -3.41 1.48
N ALA A 114 11.05 -4.53 2.20
CA ALA A 114 10.95 -4.52 3.66
C ALA A 114 12.08 -3.72 4.31
N ASP A 115 13.32 -3.94 3.87
CA ASP A 115 14.51 -3.30 4.39
C ASP A 115 14.50 -1.78 4.11
N SER A 116 14.19 -1.38 2.88
CA SER A 116 14.16 0.04 2.49
C SER A 116 13.11 0.84 3.27
N ALA A 117 11.92 0.25 3.48
CA ALA A 117 10.88 0.87 4.29
C ALA A 117 11.30 0.96 5.77
N GLU A 118 11.91 -0.11 6.31
CA GLU A 118 12.41 -0.13 7.68
C GLU A 118 13.50 0.93 7.91
N LEU A 119 14.50 1.00 7.02
CA LEU A 119 15.59 1.98 7.10
C LEU A 119 15.07 3.41 7.04
N THR A 120 14.13 3.70 6.13
CA THR A 120 13.55 5.03 5.99
C THR A 120 12.79 5.45 7.25
N VAL A 121 11.93 4.58 7.78
CA VAL A 121 11.14 4.88 9.00
C VAL A 121 12.03 5.08 10.21
N ARG A 122 13.06 4.23 10.38
CA ARG A 122 14.02 4.34 11.49
C ARG A 122 14.87 5.60 11.36
N GLY A 123 15.45 5.83 10.18
CA GLY A 123 16.36 6.97 9.93
C GLY A 123 15.67 8.33 10.11
N HIS A 124 14.40 8.43 9.72
CA HIS A 124 13.62 9.67 9.86
C HIS A 124 12.77 9.72 11.14
N CYS A 125 12.84 8.70 11.98
CA CYS A 125 12.10 8.60 13.25
C CYS A 125 10.58 8.80 13.11
N TYR A 126 9.95 8.17 12.10
CA TYR A 126 8.50 8.28 11.94
C TYR A 126 7.77 7.54 13.05
N ASP A 127 6.65 8.12 13.50
CA ASP A 127 5.90 7.67 14.68
C ASP A 127 4.90 6.54 14.35
N ALA A 128 4.51 6.45 13.09
CA ALA A 128 3.59 5.45 12.57
C ALA A 128 3.76 5.31 11.05
N LEU A 129 3.16 4.28 10.45
CA LEU A 129 3.35 3.94 9.03
C LEU A 129 2.03 3.57 8.36
N VAL A 130 1.79 4.08 7.16
CA VAL A 130 0.82 3.54 6.21
C VAL A 130 1.56 3.01 5.00
N GLY A 131 1.36 1.75 4.65
CA GLY A 131 1.97 1.12 3.48
C GLY A 131 0.95 0.85 2.39
N ILE A 132 1.27 1.24 1.15
CA ILE A 132 0.43 1.13 -0.03
C ILE A 132 1.16 0.29 -1.06
N ALA A 133 0.61 -0.87 -1.41
CA ALA A 133 1.24 -1.78 -2.37
C ALA A 133 0.23 -2.34 -3.38
N GLY A 134 0.69 -2.57 -4.60
CA GLY A 134 -0.16 -3.05 -5.70
C GLY A 134 0.28 -4.35 -6.34
N CYS A 135 1.49 -4.85 -6.07
CA CYS A 135 2.06 -5.98 -6.80
C CYS A 135 2.61 -7.06 -5.87
N ASP A 136 2.82 -8.25 -6.40
CA ASP A 136 3.06 -9.54 -5.76
C ASP A 136 3.97 -9.50 -4.52
N LYS A 137 5.20 -9.04 -4.67
CA LYS A 137 6.17 -9.05 -3.57
C LYS A 137 6.12 -7.79 -2.73
N SER A 138 5.50 -6.73 -3.25
CA SER A 138 5.38 -5.46 -2.52
C SER A 138 4.38 -5.53 -1.37
N LEU A 139 3.29 -6.31 -1.50
CA LEU A 139 2.34 -6.49 -0.40
C LEU A 139 3.00 -7.16 0.81
N PRO A 140 3.55 -8.39 0.69
CA PRO A 140 4.21 -9.02 1.83
C PRO A 140 5.43 -8.24 2.31
N GLY A 141 6.21 -7.63 1.43
CA GLY A 141 7.38 -6.82 1.81
C GLY A 141 7.02 -5.67 2.75
N LEU A 142 5.98 -4.89 2.43
CA LEU A 142 5.54 -3.81 3.31
C LEU A 142 4.92 -4.32 4.61
N MET A 143 4.15 -5.42 4.59
CA MET A 143 3.63 -6.01 5.82
C MET A 143 4.76 -6.54 6.72
N MET A 144 5.83 -7.13 6.14
CA MET A 144 7.02 -7.53 6.88
C MET A 144 7.69 -6.33 7.54
N SER A 145 7.87 -5.21 6.83
CA SER A 145 8.45 -3.99 7.41
C SER A 145 7.64 -3.47 8.60
N MET A 146 6.31 -3.49 8.52
CA MET A 146 5.43 -3.08 9.62
C MET A 146 5.63 -3.92 10.87
N VAL A 147 5.72 -5.24 10.72
CA VAL A 147 5.93 -6.17 11.85
C VAL A 147 7.34 -6.03 12.42
N ARG A 148 8.37 -5.83 11.58
CA ARG A 148 9.76 -5.60 12.00
C ARG A 148 9.91 -4.30 12.77
N LEU A 149 9.35 -3.20 12.25
CA LEU A 149 9.36 -1.87 12.86
C LEU A 149 8.56 -1.82 14.16
N ASN A 150 7.43 -2.50 14.17
CA ASN A 150 6.49 -2.51 15.28
C ASN A 150 6.08 -1.11 15.76
N VAL A 151 5.89 -0.18 14.82
CA VAL A 151 5.23 1.11 15.03
C VAL A 151 3.76 0.99 14.59
N PRO A 152 2.82 1.77 15.14
CA PRO A 152 1.43 1.73 14.69
C PRO A 152 1.33 1.82 13.19
N SER A 153 0.68 0.85 12.54
CA SER A 153 0.71 0.73 11.08
C SER A 153 -0.63 0.28 10.53
N VAL A 154 -0.95 0.73 9.32
CA VAL A 154 -2.08 0.27 8.51
C VAL A 154 -1.59 -0.03 7.11
N PHE A 155 -1.95 -1.21 6.61
CA PHE A 155 -1.69 -1.60 5.23
C PHE A 155 -2.89 -1.27 4.35
N ILE A 156 -2.64 -0.90 3.09
CA ILE A 156 -3.67 -0.76 2.07
C ILE A 156 -3.21 -1.39 0.75
N TYR A 157 -4.05 -2.22 0.18
CA TYR A 157 -3.89 -2.77 -1.15
C TYR A 157 -4.28 -1.75 -2.22
N GLY A 158 -3.53 -1.69 -3.31
CA GLY A 158 -3.76 -0.75 -4.42
C GLY A 158 -5.02 -1.01 -5.25
N GLY A 159 -5.58 -2.20 -5.16
CA GLY A 159 -6.79 -2.63 -5.88
C GLY A 159 -6.51 -3.46 -7.14
N SER A 160 -7.49 -4.28 -7.52
CA SER A 160 -7.45 -5.10 -8.72
C SER A 160 -7.71 -4.28 -9.99
N ILE A 161 -7.25 -4.81 -11.12
CA ILE A 161 -7.59 -4.32 -12.46
C ILE A 161 -9.04 -4.66 -12.80
N LEU A 162 -9.67 -3.88 -13.69
CA LEU A 162 -10.98 -4.24 -14.24
C LEU A 162 -10.83 -5.32 -15.33
N PRO A 163 -11.84 -6.17 -15.51
CA PRO A 163 -11.86 -7.07 -16.67
C PRO A 163 -12.07 -6.28 -17.96
N GLY A 164 -11.48 -6.77 -19.03
CA GLY A 164 -11.73 -6.29 -20.39
C GLY A 164 -12.96 -6.97 -21.01
N ARG A 165 -13.32 -6.57 -22.22
CA ARG A 165 -14.41 -7.20 -22.99
C ARG A 165 -13.91 -7.66 -24.35
N TYR A 166 -14.09 -8.95 -24.65
CA TYR A 166 -13.76 -9.54 -25.93
C TYR A 166 -14.83 -10.51 -26.38
N LYS A 167 -15.35 -10.34 -27.62
CA LYS A 167 -16.43 -11.18 -28.21
C LYS A 167 -17.62 -11.36 -27.24
N GLY A 168 -18.03 -10.29 -26.55
CA GLY A 168 -19.19 -10.29 -25.63
C GLY A 168 -18.95 -10.90 -24.25
N LYS A 169 -17.72 -11.34 -23.94
CA LYS A 169 -17.33 -11.94 -22.64
C LYS A 169 -16.35 -11.05 -21.90
N ASP A 170 -16.36 -11.14 -20.56
CA ASP A 170 -15.31 -10.58 -19.73
C ASP A 170 -14.02 -11.38 -19.91
N VAL A 171 -12.91 -10.69 -20.02
CA VAL A 171 -11.57 -11.28 -20.22
C VAL A 171 -10.55 -10.61 -19.31
N THR A 172 -9.52 -11.36 -18.96
CA THR A 172 -8.41 -10.90 -18.13
C THR A 172 -7.08 -11.33 -18.72
N VAL A 173 -5.98 -11.06 -18.05
CA VAL A 173 -4.65 -11.55 -18.45
C VAL A 173 -4.60 -13.09 -18.54
N VAL A 174 -5.45 -13.82 -17.79
CA VAL A 174 -5.53 -15.29 -17.85
C VAL A 174 -5.93 -15.75 -19.25
N ASP A 175 -6.93 -15.09 -19.85
CA ASP A 175 -7.38 -15.39 -21.19
C ASP A 175 -6.28 -15.15 -22.23
N VAL A 176 -5.40 -14.18 -21.98
CA VAL A 176 -4.24 -13.91 -22.86
C VAL A 176 -3.21 -15.05 -22.74
N PHE A 177 -2.91 -15.55 -21.53
CA PHE A 177 -2.04 -16.72 -21.35
C PHE A 177 -2.58 -17.94 -22.08
N GLU A 178 -3.88 -18.24 -21.96
CA GLU A 178 -4.52 -19.33 -22.71
C GLU A 178 -4.46 -19.10 -24.23
N ALA A 179 -4.66 -17.86 -24.66
CA ALA A 179 -4.62 -17.50 -26.09
C ALA A 179 -3.24 -17.70 -26.71
N VAL A 180 -2.16 -17.47 -25.96
CA VAL A 180 -0.78 -17.79 -26.41
C VAL A 180 -0.66 -19.29 -26.74
N GLY A 181 -1.19 -20.17 -25.88
CA GLY A 181 -1.23 -21.62 -26.15
C GLY A 181 -2.05 -21.98 -27.38
N LYS A 182 -3.23 -21.35 -27.58
CA LYS A 182 -4.07 -21.54 -28.78
C LYS A 182 -3.35 -21.05 -30.04
N HIS A 183 -2.68 -19.92 -29.99
CA HIS A 183 -1.90 -19.37 -31.08
C HIS A 183 -0.73 -20.31 -31.47
N SER A 184 0.05 -20.76 -30.48
CA SER A 184 1.18 -21.68 -30.70
C SER A 184 0.76 -23.02 -31.30
N SER A 185 -0.47 -23.48 -31.02
CA SER A 185 -1.05 -24.72 -31.62
C SER A 185 -1.79 -24.48 -32.93
N GLY A 186 -1.72 -23.29 -33.52
CA GLY A 186 -2.39 -22.94 -34.77
C GLY A 186 -3.90 -22.77 -34.70
N LYS A 187 -4.48 -22.75 -33.47
CA LYS A 187 -5.94 -22.62 -33.24
C LYS A 187 -6.42 -21.17 -33.12
N MET A 188 -5.51 -20.21 -33.14
CA MET A 188 -5.80 -18.78 -33.06
C MET A 188 -4.85 -18.02 -33.98
N SER A 189 -5.36 -17.08 -34.76
CA SER A 189 -4.54 -16.21 -35.59
C SER A 189 -3.83 -15.12 -34.79
N SER A 190 -2.70 -14.62 -35.33
CA SER A 190 -1.99 -13.47 -34.72
C SER A 190 -2.88 -12.23 -34.59
N ALA A 191 -3.79 -12.00 -35.53
CA ALA A 191 -4.72 -10.88 -35.51
C ALA A 191 -5.76 -11.02 -34.40
N GLU A 192 -6.22 -12.22 -34.09
CA GLU A 192 -7.14 -12.47 -32.96
C GLU A 192 -6.43 -12.33 -31.62
N LEU A 193 -5.21 -12.88 -31.50
CA LEU A 193 -4.39 -12.70 -30.29
C LEU A 193 -4.14 -11.22 -30.02
N ARG A 194 -3.75 -10.45 -31.05
CA ARG A 194 -3.55 -8.99 -30.94
C ARG A 194 -4.79 -8.24 -30.47
N LYS A 195 -5.99 -8.61 -30.94
CA LYS A 195 -7.24 -8.00 -30.50
C LYS A 195 -7.53 -8.28 -29.03
N LEU A 196 -7.25 -9.50 -28.56
CA LEU A 196 -7.46 -9.88 -27.18
C LEU A 196 -6.48 -9.14 -26.23
N GLU A 197 -5.19 -9.11 -26.56
CA GLU A 197 -4.17 -8.46 -25.71
C GLU A 197 -4.44 -6.96 -25.51
N LEU A 198 -4.99 -6.27 -26.52
CA LEU A 198 -5.30 -4.83 -26.44
C LEU A 198 -6.44 -4.50 -25.48
N VAL A 199 -7.30 -5.46 -25.16
CA VAL A 199 -8.51 -5.21 -24.36
C VAL A 199 -8.53 -5.92 -23.00
N ALA A 200 -7.63 -6.90 -22.79
CA ALA A 200 -7.69 -7.75 -21.59
C ALA A 200 -7.35 -7.03 -20.28
N CYS A 201 -6.56 -5.96 -20.36
CA CYS A 201 -6.10 -5.19 -19.18
C CYS A 201 -6.43 -3.70 -19.36
N PRO A 202 -7.71 -3.27 -19.16
CA PRO A 202 -8.16 -1.95 -19.58
C PRO A 202 -7.91 -0.82 -18.56
N SER A 203 -7.37 -1.12 -17.37
CA SER A 203 -7.23 -0.13 -16.30
C SER A 203 -5.96 -0.30 -15.48
N ALA A 204 -5.72 0.64 -14.56
CA ALA A 204 -4.79 0.43 -13.46
C ALA A 204 -5.29 -0.69 -12.54
N GLY A 205 -4.37 -1.34 -11.84
CA GLY A 205 -4.67 -2.34 -10.82
C GLY A 205 -3.82 -3.60 -10.95
N ALA A 206 -3.85 -4.44 -9.92
CA ALA A 206 -3.22 -5.75 -9.92
C ALA A 206 -4.01 -6.74 -10.78
N CYS A 207 -3.39 -7.85 -11.15
CA CYS A 207 -3.94 -8.87 -12.04
C CYS A 207 -5.41 -9.20 -11.74
N GLY A 208 -6.22 -9.38 -12.79
CA GLY A 208 -7.64 -9.75 -12.68
C GLY A 208 -7.84 -11.24 -12.37
N GLY A 209 -7.21 -11.74 -11.33
CA GLY A 209 -7.33 -13.12 -10.86
C GLY A 209 -6.78 -13.24 -9.43
N GLN A 210 -7.09 -14.36 -8.77
CA GLN A 210 -6.65 -14.64 -7.40
C GLN A 210 -5.19 -15.13 -7.38
N PHE A 211 -4.30 -14.31 -7.91
CA PHE A 211 -2.85 -14.49 -7.84
C PHE A 211 -2.31 -13.91 -6.54
N THR A 212 -0.98 -13.76 -6.42
CA THR A 212 -0.33 -13.34 -5.17
C THR A 212 -0.86 -12.01 -4.64
N ALA A 213 -1.02 -10.98 -5.48
CA ALA A 213 -1.43 -9.65 -5.03
C ALA A 213 -2.84 -9.66 -4.42
N ASN A 214 -3.82 -10.26 -5.09
CA ASN A 214 -5.20 -10.34 -4.58
C ASN A 214 -5.29 -11.27 -3.36
N THR A 215 -4.56 -12.39 -3.35
CA THR A 215 -4.46 -13.28 -2.18
C THR A 215 -3.88 -12.55 -0.98
N MET A 216 -2.76 -11.84 -1.16
CA MET A 216 -2.15 -11.08 -0.05
C MET A 216 -3.01 -9.89 0.40
N ALA A 217 -3.86 -9.36 -0.47
CA ALA A 217 -4.86 -8.37 -0.07
C ALA A 217 -5.89 -8.98 0.90
N CYS A 218 -6.45 -10.15 0.59
CA CYS A 218 -7.34 -10.88 1.49
C CYS A 218 -6.63 -11.25 2.81
N VAL A 219 -5.39 -11.73 2.72
CA VAL A 219 -4.55 -12.03 3.89
C VAL A 219 -4.38 -10.78 4.76
N SER A 220 -4.13 -9.60 4.17
CA SER A 220 -3.93 -8.36 4.94
C SER A 220 -5.14 -7.97 5.78
N GLU A 221 -6.35 -8.24 5.30
CA GLU A 221 -7.58 -8.09 6.08
C GLU A 221 -7.70 -9.15 7.17
N ALA A 222 -7.47 -10.42 6.81
CA ALA A 222 -7.61 -11.54 7.72
C ALA A 222 -6.66 -11.48 8.93
N ILE A 223 -5.44 -10.98 8.74
CA ILE A 223 -4.49 -10.74 9.84
C ILE A 223 -4.75 -9.41 10.59
N GLY A 224 -5.66 -8.56 10.10
CA GLY A 224 -6.05 -7.31 10.75
C GLY A 224 -5.14 -6.10 10.47
N LEU A 225 -4.26 -6.14 9.45
CA LEU A 225 -3.41 -5.01 9.07
C LEU A 225 -4.10 -4.04 8.10
N ALA A 226 -5.11 -4.48 7.35
CA ALA A 226 -5.91 -3.67 6.43
C ALA A 226 -7.32 -3.45 6.95
N LEU A 227 -7.99 -2.43 6.41
CA LEU A 227 -9.39 -2.16 6.74
C LEU A 227 -10.30 -3.25 6.13
N PRO A 228 -11.34 -3.68 6.85
CA PRO A 228 -12.32 -4.63 6.33
C PRO A 228 -12.91 -4.18 5.00
N TYR A 229 -13.11 -5.12 4.09
CA TYR A 229 -13.67 -4.95 2.73
C TYR A 229 -12.78 -4.15 1.76
N SER A 230 -11.58 -3.78 2.16
CA SER A 230 -10.66 -3.03 1.29
C SER A 230 -10.00 -3.88 0.20
N ALA A 231 -9.87 -5.20 0.38
CA ALA A 231 -9.23 -6.09 -0.59
C ALA A 231 -10.01 -6.18 -1.91
N GLY A 232 -11.33 -6.20 -1.86
CA GLY A 232 -12.19 -6.44 -3.02
C GLY A 232 -12.42 -5.23 -3.93
N THR A 233 -12.00 -4.02 -3.56
CA THR A 233 -12.30 -2.81 -4.34
C THR A 233 -11.30 -2.60 -5.47
N PRO A 234 -11.73 -2.48 -6.75
CA PRO A 234 -10.83 -2.23 -7.89
C PRO A 234 -10.07 -0.90 -7.79
N ALA A 235 -8.87 -0.86 -8.41
CA ALA A 235 -7.99 0.30 -8.35
C ALA A 235 -8.58 1.59 -8.95
N PRO A 236 -9.33 1.58 -10.07
CA PRO A 236 -9.85 2.81 -10.66
C PRO A 236 -11.02 3.43 -9.90
N TYR A 237 -11.66 2.71 -8.98
CA TYR A 237 -12.86 3.19 -8.31
C TYR A 237 -12.55 4.25 -7.24
N GLU A 238 -13.38 5.28 -7.14
CA GLU A 238 -13.28 6.32 -6.10
C GLU A 238 -13.37 5.76 -4.68
N GLU A 239 -14.03 4.63 -4.51
CA GLU A 239 -14.13 3.94 -3.23
C GLU A 239 -12.76 3.51 -2.71
N ARG A 240 -11.81 3.20 -3.59
CA ARG A 240 -10.43 2.94 -3.24
C ARG A 240 -9.79 4.15 -2.53
N ASP A 241 -10.09 5.36 -2.97
CA ASP A 241 -9.60 6.59 -2.35
C ASP A 241 -10.25 6.85 -0.98
N LYS A 242 -11.51 6.40 -0.78
CA LYS A 242 -12.16 6.44 0.54
C LYS A 242 -11.43 5.51 1.52
N TYR A 243 -11.13 4.26 1.14
CA TYR A 243 -10.33 3.36 1.97
C TYR A 243 -8.95 3.91 2.26
N ALA A 244 -8.29 4.53 1.28
CA ALA A 244 -7.00 5.18 1.47
C ALA A 244 -7.08 6.30 2.52
N LYS A 245 -8.08 7.16 2.44
CA LYS A 245 -8.32 8.24 3.41
C LYS A 245 -8.63 7.69 4.80
N GLU A 246 -9.49 6.66 4.89
CA GLU A 246 -9.83 6.02 6.17
C GLU A 246 -8.60 5.31 6.79
N SER A 247 -7.72 4.69 5.98
CA SER A 247 -6.45 4.12 6.46
C SER A 247 -5.55 5.19 7.08
N GLY A 248 -5.50 6.38 6.49
CA GLY A 248 -4.81 7.54 7.06
C GLY A 248 -5.42 8.04 8.38
N LYS A 249 -6.75 7.93 8.56
CA LYS A 249 -7.39 8.22 9.84
C LYS A 249 -7.12 7.11 10.86
N MET A 250 -7.22 5.86 10.43
CA MET A 250 -7.04 4.69 11.30
C MET A 250 -5.65 4.64 11.92
N VAL A 251 -4.58 4.91 11.15
CA VAL A 251 -3.22 4.91 11.70
C VAL A 251 -3.06 5.94 12.84
N MET A 252 -3.74 7.09 12.76
CA MET A 252 -3.75 8.09 13.82
C MET A 252 -4.48 7.59 15.08
N GLN A 253 -5.54 6.78 14.90
CA GLN A 253 -6.24 6.15 16.02
C GLN A 253 -5.38 5.07 16.69
N LEU A 254 -4.70 4.23 15.89
CA LEU A 254 -3.76 3.23 16.40
C LEU A 254 -2.62 3.88 17.17
N LEU A 255 -2.05 4.97 16.65
CA LEU A 255 -1.00 5.74 17.34
C LEU A 255 -1.50 6.27 18.69
N LYS A 256 -2.71 6.81 18.74
CA LYS A 256 -3.34 7.29 19.98
C LYS A 256 -3.55 6.17 21.00
N LYS A 257 -4.01 5.01 20.53
CA LYS A 257 -4.26 3.82 21.36
C LYS A 257 -2.98 3.02 21.65
N ARG A 258 -1.86 3.34 20.99
CA ARG A 258 -0.57 2.64 21.05
C ARG A 258 -0.65 1.17 20.61
N ILE A 259 -1.58 0.85 19.71
CA ILE A 259 -1.72 -0.48 19.13
C ILE A 259 -0.70 -0.61 17.99
N LYS A 260 0.07 -1.69 18.02
CA LYS A 260 1.19 -1.95 17.10
C LYS A 260 0.94 -3.23 16.30
N PRO A 261 1.64 -3.44 15.18
CA PRO A 261 1.46 -4.65 14.36
C PRO A 261 1.61 -5.97 15.13
N ARG A 262 2.56 -6.08 16.08
CA ARG A 262 2.75 -7.31 16.85
C ARG A 262 1.65 -7.57 17.89
N ASP A 263 0.83 -6.58 18.21
CA ASP A 263 -0.37 -6.76 19.03
C ASP A 263 -1.52 -7.39 18.21
N ILE A 264 -1.47 -7.23 16.87
CA ILE A 264 -2.49 -7.68 15.92
C ILE A 264 -2.08 -8.98 15.24
N VAL A 265 -0.85 -9.04 14.70
CA VAL A 265 -0.31 -10.17 13.94
C VAL A 265 0.18 -11.23 14.92
N THR A 266 -0.77 -11.96 15.49
CA THR A 266 -0.52 -13.12 16.37
C THR A 266 -0.43 -14.39 15.55
N ARG A 267 0.06 -15.47 16.17
CA ARG A 267 0.02 -16.83 15.55
C ARG A 267 -1.39 -17.20 15.12
N LYS A 268 -2.40 -16.93 15.95
CA LYS A 268 -3.80 -17.19 15.62
C LYS A 268 -4.29 -16.37 14.40
N ALA A 269 -3.88 -15.12 14.28
CA ALA A 269 -4.21 -14.30 13.10
C ALA A 269 -3.60 -14.89 11.82
N LEU A 270 -2.36 -15.38 11.88
CA LEU A 270 -1.70 -16.03 10.75
C LEU A 270 -2.37 -17.35 10.37
N GLU A 271 -2.75 -18.19 11.35
CA GLU A 271 -3.49 -19.43 11.13
C GLU A 271 -4.86 -19.15 10.48
N ASN A 272 -5.59 -18.12 10.94
CA ASN A 272 -6.85 -17.70 10.34
C ASN A 272 -6.66 -17.24 8.88
N ALA A 273 -5.62 -16.46 8.60
CA ALA A 273 -5.32 -16.01 7.25
C ALA A 273 -4.95 -17.17 6.31
N ALA A 274 -4.18 -18.15 6.79
CA ALA A 274 -3.88 -19.36 6.03
C ALA A 274 -5.16 -20.15 5.69
N THR A 275 -6.09 -20.26 6.64
CA THR A 275 -7.39 -20.92 6.41
C THR A 275 -8.20 -20.22 5.30
N ILE A 276 -8.23 -18.89 5.28
CA ILE A 276 -8.92 -18.12 4.23
C ILE A 276 -8.31 -18.33 2.84
N VAL A 277 -6.99 -18.48 2.77
CA VAL A 277 -6.31 -18.73 1.48
C VAL A 277 -6.58 -20.14 0.95
N LEU A 278 -6.84 -21.12 1.85
CA LEU A 278 -7.12 -22.52 1.48
C LEU A 278 -8.58 -22.76 1.05
N GLN A 279 -9.48 -21.83 1.31
CA GLN A 279 -10.90 -21.87 0.90
C GLN A 279 -11.12 -21.28 -0.47
#